data_d6e607c599752e5e705211c4ce722ee8
#
_entry.id   d6e607c599752e5e705211c4ce722ee8
#
_cell.length_a   1.000
_cell.length_b   1.000
_cell.length_c   1.000
_cell.angle_alpha   90.00
_cell.angle_beta   90.00
_cell.angle_gamma   90.00
#
_symmetry.space_group_name_H-M   'P 1'
#
loop_
_entity.id
_entity.type
_entity.pdbx_description
1 polymer ?
#
loop_
_entity_poly.entity_id
_entity_poly.type
_entity_poly.pdbx_seq_one_letter_code
_entity_poly.pdbx_strand_id
1 'polypeptide(L)'
;MNRKHPEKRGAFSGKLGYVLSAAGASVGLGNIWRFPYLAAKYGGGIFLLVYILLALTFGYTMIVAESALGRMTQKSPVGAFRSFGKKKWISFGGWINAIIPILIVPYYSVIGGWVIKYLAEYIRGNGTKLAEDGYFGSFISNGVSTELCFVIFCLITLAIIYAGVQNGIERVSKLMMPVLVLLSVVIAIYSVTRPGAIEGVKYFLVPNVKNFSWMTVVAAMGQMFYSLSIAMGILITFGSYMKKDTSIEGATRNVEVFDTAIAIMAGLMIIPAVVAFSGGDPDTLQAGPSLMFITIPKVFANMGLGTGVGILFFLLVLFAALTSSIALTESAVATFEDELGWGRKKSTVVIGLIMIGLGTLSSLGYGPLGFVKILGMQFLDLFDFLTNSVMMPIAAFVTSLLVSRVVGIDKIEEEICHGESKFRRKKIFVVMIKYLCPIFALIILLSSVANAFGWISM
;
A
#
# COMPACT_ATOMS: atom_id res chain seq x y z
N MET A 1 37.08 14.50 13.18
CA MET A 1 35.99 14.28 12.20
C MET A 1 34.89 15.30 12.48
N ASN A 2 34.81 16.35 11.66
CA ASN A 2 33.79 17.40 11.77
C ASN A 2 32.42 16.80 11.49
N ARG A 3 31.60 16.58 12.52
CA ARG A 3 30.18 16.31 12.34
C ARG A 3 29.57 17.61 11.78
N LYS A 4 29.36 17.68 10.47
CA LYS A 4 28.51 18.71 9.87
C LYS A 4 27.17 18.68 10.60
N HIS A 5 26.65 19.85 10.98
CA HIS A 5 25.33 19.99 11.57
C HIS A 5 24.33 19.18 10.71
N PRO A 6 23.49 18.32 11.30
CA PRO A 6 22.48 17.62 10.54
C PRO A 6 21.58 18.66 9.85
N GLU A 7 21.42 18.57 8.53
CA GLU A 7 20.41 19.34 7.84
C GLU A 7 19.08 19.18 8.60
N LYS A 8 18.36 20.29 8.81
CA LYS A 8 17.08 20.23 9.53
C LYS A 8 16.19 19.17 8.87
N ARG A 9 15.73 18.21 9.68
CA ARG A 9 14.80 17.16 9.21
C ARG A 9 13.63 17.80 8.47
N GLY A 10 13.26 17.22 7.33
CA GLY A 10 12.07 17.63 6.59
C GLY A 10 10.84 17.61 7.50
N ALA A 11 9.90 18.52 7.29
CA ALA A 11 8.66 18.58 8.03
C ALA A 11 7.50 18.89 7.06
N PHE A 12 6.32 18.32 7.32
CA PHE A 12 5.10 18.70 6.61
C PHE A 12 4.70 20.15 6.96
N SER A 13 4.08 20.84 6.01
CA SER A 13 3.62 22.21 6.24
C SER A 13 2.55 22.30 7.34
N GLY A 14 1.74 21.24 7.51
CA GLY A 14 0.70 21.13 8.52
C GLY A 14 -0.08 19.82 8.42
N LYS A 15 -1.21 19.72 9.13
CA LYS A 15 -2.08 18.55 9.19
C LYS A 15 -2.49 18.04 7.81
N LEU A 16 -2.91 18.91 6.90
CA LEU A 16 -3.37 18.52 5.57
C LEU A 16 -2.25 17.86 4.76
N GLY A 17 -1.03 18.41 4.81
CA GLY A 17 0.14 17.83 4.15
C GLY A 17 0.44 16.42 4.63
N TYR A 18 0.45 16.20 5.94
CA TYR A 18 0.61 14.87 6.53
C TYR A 18 -0.51 13.92 6.10
N VAL A 19 -1.79 14.32 6.27
CA VAL A 19 -2.95 13.47 5.99
C VAL A 19 -2.97 13.03 4.52
N LEU A 20 -2.78 13.96 3.57
CA LEU A 20 -2.81 13.61 2.15
C LEU A 20 -1.60 12.76 1.72
N SER A 21 -0.43 12.97 2.34
CA SER A 21 0.75 12.14 2.07
C SER A 21 0.59 10.73 2.68
N ALA A 22 0.08 10.61 3.92
CA ALA A 22 -0.16 9.34 4.57
C ALA A 22 -1.34 8.58 3.92
N ALA A 23 -2.41 9.27 3.54
CA ALA A 23 -3.49 8.68 2.76
C ALA A 23 -3.01 8.23 1.38
N GLY A 24 -2.16 9.01 0.71
CA GLY A 24 -1.53 8.61 -0.55
C GLY A 24 -0.60 7.40 -0.41
N ALA A 25 0.06 7.24 0.74
CA ALA A 25 0.81 6.04 1.05
C ALA A 25 -0.10 4.81 1.19
N SER A 26 -1.25 4.98 1.84
CA SER A 26 -2.22 3.90 2.09
C SER A 26 -3.04 3.55 0.84
N VAL A 27 -3.48 4.56 0.08
CA VAL A 27 -4.24 4.36 -1.17
C VAL A 27 -3.30 3.97 -2.30
N GLY A 28 -3.19 2.67 -2.54
CA GLY A 28 -2.28 2.10 -3.53
C GLY A 28 -2.93 1.04 -4.42
N LEU A 29 -2.08 0.27 -5.08
CA LEU A 29 -2.51 -0.84 -5.93
C LEU A 29 -3.32 -1.87 -5.13
N GLY A 30 -3.06 -2.03 -3.83
CA GLY A 30 -3.78 -2.93 -2.95
C GLY A 30 -5.28 -2.63 -2.85
N ASN A 31 -5.67 -1.36 -2.85
CA ASN A 31 -7.07 -0.95 -2.83
C ASN A 31 -7.76 -1.22 -4.18
N ILE A 32 -7.03 -1.08 -5.29
CA ILE A 32 -7.62 -1.09 -6.62
C ILE A 32 -7.78 -2.50 -7.18
N TRP A 33 -6.81 -3.42 -6.94
CA TRP A 33 -6.96 -4.78 -7.47
C TRP A 33 -7.18 -5.85 -6.40
N ARG A 34 -6.38 -5.80 -5.30
CA ARG A 34 -6.41 -6.86 -4.30
C ARG A 34 -7.70 -6.83 -3.47
N PHE A 35 -8.13 -5.64 -3.06
CA PHE A 35 -9.36 -5.49 -2.29
C PHE A 35 -10.60 -5.97 -3.03
N PRO A 36 -10.89 -5.56 -4.29
CA PRO A 36 -12.07 -6.04 -5.02
C PRO A 36 -12.05 -7.56 -5.24
N TYR A 37 -10.88 -8.12 -5.57
CA TYR A 37 -10.72 -9.56 -5.71
C TYR A 37 -11.05 -10.30 -4.41
N LEU A 38 -10.45 -9.89 -3.29
CA LEU A 38 -10.69 -10.52 -2.00
C LEU A 38 -12.14 -10.33 -1.53
N ALA A 39 -12.72 -9.16 -1.76
CA ALA A 39 -14.13 -8.92 -1.45
C ALA A 39 -15.04 -9.86 -2.24
N ALA A 40 -14.81 -10.04 -3.53
CA ALA A 40 -15.58 -10.96 -4.34
C ALA A 40 -15.41 -12.42 -3.90
N LYS A 41 -14.17 -12.87 -3.64
CA LYS A 41 -13.87 -14.24 -3.25
C LYS A 41 -14.36 -14.60 -1.85
N TYR A 42 -14.33 -13.66 -0.90
CA TYR A 42 -14.59 -13.93 0.52
C TYR A 42 -15.89 -13.33 1.05
N GLY A 43 -16.92 -13.23 0.20
CA GLY A 43 -18.29 -13.02 0.60
C GLY A 43 -18.85 -11.61 0.42
N GLY A 44 -18.23 -10.77 -0.40
CA GLY A 44 -18.77 -9.45 -0.77
C GLY A 44 -18.98 -8.53 0.43
N GLY A 45 -20.22 -8.18 0.71
CA GLY A 45 -20.57 -7.23 1.78
C GLY A 45 -20.17 -7.69 3.19
N ILE A 46 -20.09 -9.01 3.47
CA ILE A 46 -19.62 -9.48 4.79
C ILE A 46 -18.09 -9.28 4.90
N PHE A 47 -17.32 -9.45 3.81
CA PHE A 47 -15.91 -9.11 3.77
C PHE A 47 -15.69 -7.61 4.02
N LEU A 48 -16.47 -6.76 3.36
CA LEU A 48 -16.42 -5.30 3.54
C LEU A 48 -16.69 -4.91 5.00
N LEU A 49 -17.71 -5.51 5.63
CA LEU A 49 -18.03 -5.26 7.04
C LEU A 49 -16.86 -5.64 7.96
N VAL A 50 -16.30 -6.82 7.78
CA VAL A 50 -15.13 -7.28 8.57
C VAL A 50 -13.93 -6.36 8.34
N TYR A 51 -13.67 -5.96 7.09
CA TYR A 51 -12.59 -5.03 6.76
C TYR A 51 -12.74 -3.69 7.48
N ILE A 52 -13.95 -3.10 7.45
CA ILE A 52 -14.22 -1.82 8.14
C ILE A 52 -14.00 -1.96 9.66
N LEU A 53 -14.48 -3.04 10.28
CA LEU A 53 -14.28 -3.29 11.71
C LEU A 53 -12.79 -3.40 12.06
N LEU A 54 -12.01 -4.09 11.23
CA LEU A 54 -10.57 -4.22 11.41
C LEU A 54 -9.84 -2.88 11.17
N ALA A 55 -10.24 -2.09 10.19
CA ALA A 55 -9.67 -0.77 9.94
C ALA A 55 -9.86 0.15 11.16
N LEU A 56 -11.07 0.18 11.73
CA LEU A 56 -11.42 1.00 12.89
C LEU A 56 -10.78 0.54 14.22
N THR A 57 -10.27 -0.65 14.29
CA THR A 57 -9.67 -1.24 15.49
C THR A 57 -8.18 -1.47 15.33
N PHE A 58 -7.79 -2.47 14.58
CA PHE A 58 -6.38 -2.84 14.35
C PHE A 58 -5.65 -1.78 13.53
N GLY A 59 -6.22 -1.36 12.39
CA GLY A 59 -5.65 -0.34 11.51
C GLY A 59 -5.39 0.95 12.26
N TYR A 60 -6.43 1.47 12.91
CA TYR A 60 -6.33 2.65 13.79
C TYR A 60 -5.18 2.52 14.79
N THR A 61 -5.12 1.40 15.51
CA THR A 61 -4.15 1.20 16.57
C THR A 61 -2.71 1.23 16.05
N MET A 62 -2.44 0.57 14.93
CA MET A 62 -1.10 0.52 14.35
C MET A 62 -0.70 1.87 13.74
N ILE A 63 -1.60 2.58 13.04
CA ILE A 63 -1.31 3.92 12.51
C ILE A 63 -0.97 4.89 13.65
N VAL A 64 -1.75 4.89 14.73
CA VAL A 64 -1.47 5.73 15.92
C VAL A 64 -0.12 5.36 16.54
N ALA A 65 0.15 4.07 16.74
CA ALA A 65 1.38 3.60 17.34
C ALA A 65 2.63 4.02 16.54
N GLU A 66 2.64 3.76 15.23
CA GLU A 66 3.77 4.07 14.37
C GLU A 66 3.96 5.58 14.19
N SER A 67 2.87 6.34 14.00
CA SER A 67 2.93 7.81 13.89
C SER A 67 3.42 8.46 15.19
N ALA A 68 2.98 7.95 16.35
CA ALA A 68 3.45 8.42 17.64
C ALA A 68 4.95 8.13 17.84
N LEU A 69 5.42 6.91 17.55
CA LEU A 69 6.84 6.55 17.60
C LEU A 69 7.70 7.49 16.73
N GLY A 70 7.26 7.75 15.51
CA GLY A 70 7.93 8.67 14.59
C GLY A 70 7.97 10.09 15.14
N ARG A 71 6.84 10.64 15.60
CA ARG A 71 6.76 12.01 16.12
C ARG A 71 7.51 12.22 17.43
N MET A 72 7.48 11.24 18.34
CA MET A 72 8.23 11.27 19.59
C MET A 72 9.75 11.37 19.36
N THR A 73 10.24 10.59 18.41
CA THR A 73 11.67 10.39 18.22
C THR A 73 12.28 11.29 17.15
N GLN A 74 11.47 11.80 16.23
CA GLN A 74 11.91 12.58 15.05
C GLN A 74 12.98 11.82 14.24
N LYS A 75 12.85 10.49 14.13
CA LYS A 75 13.82 9.59 13.45
C LYS A 75 13.10 8.62 12.54
N SER A 76 13.85 8.06 11.59
CA SER A 76 13.47 6.90 10.78
C SER A 76 13.31 5.64 11.65
N PRO A 77 12.75 4.53 11.13
CA PRO A 77 12.42 3.36 11.92
C PRO A 77 13.54 2.84 12.81
N VAL A 78 14.77 2.73 12.29
CA VAL A 78 15.91 2.20 13.06
C VAL A 78 16.23 3.10 14.25
N GLY A 79 16.36 4.39 13.98
CA GLY A 79 16.64 5.38 15.02
C GLY A 79 15.49 5.51 16.02
N ALA A 80 14.24 5.42 15.56
CA ALA A 80 13.05 5.45 16.41
C ALA A 80 13.05 4.30 17.43
N PHE A 81 13.26 3.07 16.97
CA PHE A 81 13.32 1.89 17.85
C PHE A 81 14.49 1.99 18.85
N ARG A 82 15.68 2.33 18.39
CA ARG A 82 16.88 2.47 19.24
C ARG A 82 16.76 3.57 20.30
N SER A 83 15.89 4.55 20.10
CA SER A 83 15.63 5.59 21.11
C SER A 83 15.01 5.04 22.40
N PHE A 84 14.36 3.86 22.35
CA PHE A 84 13.70 3.23 23.49
C PHE A 84 14.50 2.08 24.11
N GLY A 85 15.66 1.70 23.57
CA GLY A 85 16.49 0.68 24.18
C GLY A 85 17.58 0.14 23.27
N LYS A 86 18.58 -0.51 23.90
CA LYS A 86 19.75 -1.09 23.22
C LYS A 86 19.67 -2.61 23.06
N LYS A 87 18.54 -3.25 23.43
CA LYS A 87 18.39 -4.71 23.29
C LYS A 87 18.37 -5.11 21.82
N LYS A 88 18.96 -6.26 21.49
CA LYS A 88 19.08 -6.76 20.11
C LYS A 88 17.73 -6.84 19.35
N TRP A 89 16.68 -7.32 20.02
CA TRP A 89 15.36 -7.44 19.40
C TRP A 89 14.72 -6.07 19.05
N ILE A 90 15.01 -5.01 19.84
CA ILE A 90 14.57 -3.65 19.54
C ILE A 90 15.27 -3.14 18.27
N SER A 91 16.59 -3.33 18.19
CA SER A 91 17.34 -2.97 16.97
C SER A 91 16.86 -3.77 15.76
N PHE A 92 16.58 -5.06 15.92
CA PHE A 92 15.99 -5.91 14.87
C PHE A 92 14.64 -5.36 14.39
N GLY A 93 13.73 -4.97 15.31
CA GLY A 93 12.44 -4.35 14.97
C GLY A 93 12.58 -3.07 14.16
N GLY A 94 13.56 -2.22 14.46
CA GLY A 94 13.86 -1.03 13.66
C GLY A 94 14.36 -1.38 12.25
N TRP A 95 15.30 -2.33 12.16
CA TRP A 95 15.86 -2.74 10.87
C TRP A 95 14.86 -3.46 9.98
N ILE A 96 14.01 -4.34 10.51
CA ILE A 96 13.00 -5.02 9.70
C ILE A 96 12.02 -4.01 9.09
N ASN A 97 11.55 -3.02 9.88
CA ASN A 97 10.71 -1.94 9.37
C ASN A 97 11.41 -1.08 8.30
N ALA A 98 12.73 -0.91 8.39
CA ALA A 98 13.51 -0.13 7.43
C ALA A 98 13.84 -0.88 6.14
N ILE A 99 14.03 -2.20 6.21
CA ILE A 99 14.38 -3.03 5.04
C ILE A 99 13.14 -3.31 4.17
N ILE A 100 11.97 -3.47 4.76
CA ILE A 100 10.73 -3.74 4.04
C ILE A 100 10.51 -2.78 2.86
N PRO A 101 10.50 -1.45 3.02
CA PRO A 101 10.29 -0.54 1.90
C PRO A 101 11.42 -0.61 0.86
N ILE A 102 12.66 -0.90 1.26
CA ILE A 102 13.79 -1.07 0.34
C ILE A 102 13.57 -2.28 -0.59
N LEU A 103 12.92 -3.33 -0.11
CA LEU A 103 12.61 -4.52 -0.89
C LEU A 103 11.30 -4.40 -1.67
N ILE A 104 10.29 -3.67 -1.16
CA ILE A 104 9.00 -3.48 -1.84
C ILE A 104 9.14 -2.56 -3.05
N VAL A 105 9.80 -1.41 -2.88
CA VAL A 105 9.82 -0.39 -3.93
C VAL A 105 10.35 -0.88 -5.28
N PRO A 106 11.36 -1.75 -5.36
CA PRO A 106 11.82 -2.31 -6.62
C PRO A 106 10.75 -3.03 -7.42
N TYR A 107 10.12 -4.06 -6.86
CA TYR A 107 9.10 -4.83 -7.59
C TYR A 107 7.78 -4.07 -7.75
N TYR A 108 7.41 -3.22 -6.80
CA TYR A 108 6.24 -2.36 -6.88
C TYR A 108 6.33 -1.38 -8.07
N SER A 109 7.54 -0.88 -8.33
CA SER A 109 7.80 0.03 -9.45
C SER A 109 7.74 -0.66 -10.81
N VAL A 110 8.01 -1.96 -10.88
CA VAL A 110 7.79 -2.75 -12.10
C VAL A 110 6.31 -2.74 -12.46
N ILE A 111 5.44 -2.97 -11.48
CA ILE A 111 3.98 -2.92 -11.68
C ILE A 111 3.55 -1.50 -12.07
N GLY A 112 4.14 -0.47 -11.45
CA GLY A 112 3.94 0.92 -11.86
C GLY A 112 4.32 1.19 -13.32
N GLY A 113 5.39 0.56 -13.80
CA GLY A 113 5.80 0.56 -15.21
C GLY A 113 4.74 -0.09 -16.13
N TRP A 114 4.15 -1.21 -15.71
CA TRP A 114 3.05 -1.83 -16.47
C TRP A 114 1.83 -0.91 -16.59
N VAL A 115 1.52 -0.16 -15.53
CA VAL A 115 0.46 0.86 -15.55
C VAL A 115 0.76 1.96 -16.56
N ILE A 116 2.00 2.45 -16.63
CA ILE A 116 2.43 3.44 -17.65
C ILE A 116 2.21 2.89 -19.06
N LYS A 117 2.60 1.64 -19.31
CA LYS A 117 2.39 0.99 -20.62
C LYS A 117 0.92 0.98 -21.01
N TYR A 118 0.05 0.51 -20.11
CA TYR A 118 -1.39 0.42 -20.40
C TYR A 118 -2.02 1.78 -20.59
N LEU A 119 -1.68 2.77 -19.77
CA LEU A 119 -2.16 4.14 -19.96
C LEU A 119 -1.74 4.70 -21.33
N ALA A 120 -0.48 4.52 -21.71
CA ALA A 120 0.03 4.97 -23.01
C ALA A 120 -0.70 4.31 -24.18
N GLU A 121 -0.99 3.02 -24.11
CA GLU A 121 -1.73 2.31 -25.15
C GLU A 121 -3.20 2.77 -25.23
N TYR A 122 -3.86 3.02 -24.10
CA TYR A 122 -5.21 3.60 -24.11
C TYR A 122 -5.24 5.00 -24.74
N ILE A 123 -4.26 5.86 -24.40
CA ILE A 123 -4.14 7.21 -25.02
C ILE A 123 -3.90 7.12 -26.53
N ARG A 124 -3.18 6.09 -27.01
CA ARG A 124 -2.96 5.82 -28.43
C ARG A 124 -4.18 5.23 -29.16
N GLY A 125 -5.26 4.93 -28.44
CA GLY A 125 -6.46 4.31 -29.00
C GLY A 125 -6.36 2.79 -29.17
N ASN A 126 -5.37 2.15 -28.61
CA ASN A 126 -5.13 0.69 -28.69
C ASN A 126 -5.88 -0.12 -27.61
N GLY A 127 -6.95 0.41 -27.03
CA GLY A 127 -7.68 -0.25 -25.93
C GLY A 127 -8.19 -1.67 -26.28
N THR A 128 -8.60 -1.91 -27.52
CA THR A 128 -9.02 -3.23 -27.98
C THR A 128 -7.88 -4.25 -28.02
N LYS A 129 -6.66 -3.83 -28.38
CA LYS A 129 -5.48 -4.71 -28.36
C LYS A 129 -5.12 -5.15 -26.95
N LEU A 130 -5.33 -4.30 -25.94
CA LEU A 130 -5.08 -4.63 -24.54
C LEU A 130 -6.02 -5.74 -24.03
N ALA A 131 -7.18 -5.91 -24.66
CA ALA A 131 -8.16 -6.94 -24.34
C ALA A 131 -7.89 -8.28 -25.04
N GLU A 132 -6.94 -8.35 -25.98
CA GLU A 132 -6.57 -9.58 -26.67
C GLU A 132 -5.92 -10.59 -25.73
N ASP A 133 -6.25 -11.88 -25.94
CA ASP A 133 -5.63 -12.95 -25.16
C ASP A 133 -4.12 -13.01 -25.41
N GLY A 134 -3.37 -13.09 -24.31
CA GLY A 134 -1.90 -13.16 -24.35
C GLY A 134 -1.20 -11.79 -24.49
N TYR A 135 -1.89 -10.66 -24.68
CA TYR A 135 -1.24 -9.35 -24.79
C TYR A 135 -0.39 -9.05 -23.55
N PHE A 136 -0.95 -9.21 -22.34
CA PHE A 136 -0.22 -8.98 -21.09
C PHE A 136 0.99 -9.90 -20.98
N GLY A 137 0.82 -11.20 -21.26
CA GLY A 137 1.92 -12.18 -21.24
C GLY A 137 3.04 -11.81 -22.22
N SER A 138 2.70 -11.42 -23.45
CA SER A 138 3.69 -11.00 -24.44
C SER A 138 4.43 -9.71 -24.04
N PHE A 139 3.73 -8.76 -23.40
CA PHE A 139 4.33 -7.54 -22.90
C PHE A 139 5.32 -7.81 -21.76
N ILE A 140 4.94 -8.57 -20.71
CA ILE A 140 5.82 -8.83 -19.57
C ILE A 140 7.00 -9.73 -19.93
N SER A 141 6.89 -10.51 -20.99
CA SER A 141 8.00 -11.31 -21.53
C SER A 141 8.98 -10.49 -22.38
N ASN A 142 8.57 -9.29 -22.84
CA ASN A 142 9.42 -8.39 -23.59
C ASN A 142 10.29 -7.55 -22.65
N GLY A 143 11.53 -8.03 -22.37
CA GLY A 143 12.43 -7.39 -21.42
C GLY A 143 12.73 -5.92 -21.71
N VAL A 144 12.85 -5.51 -22.98
CA VAL A 144 13.13 -4.10 -23.34
C VAL A 144 11.94 -3.19 -23.01
N SER A 145 10.73 -3.62 -23.39
CA SER A 145 9.53 -2.81 -23.18
C SER A 145 9.18 -2.67 -21.69
N THR A 146 9.28 -3.77 -20.92
CA THR A 146 9.03 -3.75 -19.48
C THR A 146 10.06 -2.91 -18.73
N GLU A 147 11.34 -3.09 -19.07
CA GLU A 147 12.43 -2.35 -18.41
C GLU A 147 12.33 -0.85 -18.67
N LEU A 148 12.02 -0.43 -19.90
CA LEU A 148 11.85 0.99 -20.24
C LEU A 148 10.73 1.62 -19.41
N CYS A 149 9.55 0.98 -19.34
CA CYS A 149 8.41 1.48 -18.58
C CYS A 149 8.71 1.50 -17.08
N PHE A 150 9.38 0.49 -16.54
CA PHE A 150 9.83 0.40 -15.16
C PHE A 150 10.78 1.55 -14.81
N VAL A 151 11.82 1.78 -15.61
CA VAL A 151 12.79 2.86 -15.38
C VAL A 151 12.13 4.23 -15.43
N ILE A 152 11.19 4.47 -16.36
CA ILE A 152 10.42 5.72 -16.42
C ILE A 152 9.66 5.94 -15.10
N PHE A 153 8.97 4.92 -14.57
CA PHE A 153 8.27 5.02 -13.30
C PHE A 153 9.22 5.32 -12.13
N CYS A 154 10.37 4.64 -12.09
CA CYS A 154 11.42 4.90 -11.10
C CYS A 154 11.91 6.35 -11.14
N LEU A 155 12.22 6.86 -12.33
CA LEU A 155 12.70 8.23 -12.50
C LEU A 155 11.69 9.28 -12.05
N ILE A 156 10.40 9.08 -12.33
CA ILE A 156 9.33 9.96 -11.83
C ILE A 156 9.30 9.95 -10.30
N THR A 157 9.30 8.77 -9.68
CA THR A 157 9.33 8.65 -8.21
C THR A 157 10.55 9.33 -7.61
N LEU A 158 11.75 9.05 -8.14
CA LEU A 158 13.01 9.61 -7.63
C LEU A 158 13.09 11.12 -7.80
N ALA A 159 12.57 11.69 -8.89
CA ALA A 159 12.52 13.14 -9.11
C ALA A 159 11.68 13.83 -8.02
N ILE A 160 10.54 13.23 -7.63
CA ILE A 160 9.69 13.76 -6.57
C ILE A 160 10.39 13.68 -5.21
N ILE A 161 11.02 12.54 -4.90
CA ILE A 161 11.79 12.36 -3.66
C ILE A 161 12.96 13.34 -3.57
N TYR A 162 13.66 13.54 -4.67
CA TYR A 162 14.79 14.49 -4.74
C TYR A 162 14.38 15.94 -4.42
N ALA A 163 13.14 16.35 -4.78
CA ALA A 163 12.58 17.66 -4.49
C ALA A 163 12.28 17.87 -2.99
N GLY A 164 12.27 16.82 -2.15
CA GLY A 164 12.09 16.88 -0.70
C GLY A 164 10.67 16.69 -0.22
N VAL A 165 10.48 16.80 1.11
CA VAL A 165 9.20 16.49 1.76
C VAL A 165 8.11 17.48 1.34
N GLN A 166 8.32 18.79 1.50
CA GLN A 166 7.30 19.80 1.19
C GLN A 166 7.12 20.05 -0.30
N ASN A 167 8.23 20.26 -1.02
CA ASN A 167 8.19 20.65 -2.44
C ASN A 167 7.96 19.45 -3.38
N GLY A 168 8.29 18.25 -2.95
CA GLY A 168 8.06 17.00 -3.68
C GLY A 168 6.83 16.27 -3.16
N ILE A 169 6.98 15.52 -2.06
CA ILE A 169 5.98 14.57 -1.55
C ILE A 169 4.65 15.26 -1.25
N GLU A 170 4.66 16.28 -0.42
CA GLU A 170 3.45 16.97 0.02
C GLU A 170 2.73 17.67 -1.13
N ARG A 171 3.49 18.38 -1.99
CA ARG A 171 2.92 19.09 -3.12
C ARG A 171 2.27 18.15 -4.12
N VAL A 172 2.92 17.03 -4.43
CA VAL A 172 2.40 16.00 -5.34
C VAL A 172 1.18 15.34 -4.74
N SER A 173 1.22 14.94 -3.45
CA SER A 173 0.06 14.33 -2.78
C SER A 173 -1.15 15.27 -2.72
N LYS A 174 -0.94 16.55 -2.48
CA LYS A 174 -2.01 17.56 -2.51
C LYS A 174 -2.71 17.71 -3.86
N LEU A 175 -1.99 17.45 -4.95
CA LEU A 175 -2.57 17.46 -6.30
C LEU A 175 -3.20 16.10 -6.65
N MET A 176 -2.47 15.00 -6.42
CA MET A 176 -2.88 13.69 -6.91
C MET A 176 -4.05 13.11 -6.13
N MET A 177 -4.11 13.29 -4.81
CA MET A 177 -5.16 12.69 -3.99
C MET A 177 -6.57 13.19 -4.31
N PRO A 178 -6.85 14.50 -4.44
CA PRO A 178 -8.17 14.96 -4.86
C PRO A 178 -8.57 14.48 -6.26
N VAL A 179 -7.61 14.45 -7.21
CA VAL A 179 -7.88 13.95 -8.57
C VAL A 179 -8.18 12.45 -8.54
N LEU A 180 -7.44 11.66 -7.75
CA LEU A 180 -7.68 10.24 -7.55
C LEU A 180 -9.09 9.97 -7.01
N VAL A 181 -9.52 10.73 -5.99
CA VAL A 181 -10.88 10.63 -5.44
C VAL A 181 -11.93 10.96 -6.51
N LEU A 182 -11.74 12.06 -7.25
CA LEU A 182 -12.66 12.44 -8.33
C LEU A 182 -12.77 11.35 -9.39
N LEU A 183 -11.62 10.82 -9.87
CA LEU A 183 -11.59 9.74 -10.86
C LEU A 183 -12.28 8.48 -10.34
N SER A 184 -12.05 8.11 -9.07
CA SER A 184 -12.68 6.93 -8.48
C SER A 184 -14.21 7.06 -8.42
N VAL A 185 -14.73 8.24 -8.07
CA VAL A 185 -16.18 8.52 -8.08
C VAL A 185 -16.76 8.43 -9.49
N VAL A 186 -16.12 9.07 -10.48
CA VAL A 186 -16.58 9.07 -11.88
C VAL A 186 -16.65 7.64 -12.44
N ILE A 187 -15.59 6.84 -12.22
CA ILE A 187 -15.54 5.46 -12.74
C ILE A 187 -16.52 4.57 -11.98
N ALA A 188 -16.68 4.73 -10.64
CA ALA A 188 -17.66 3.98 -9.87
C ALA A 188 -19.09 4.26 -10.35
N ILE A 189 -19.48 5.53 -10.56
CA ILE A 189 -20.79 5.90 -11.11
C ILE A 189 -20.98 5.25 -12.48
N TYR A 190 -19.98 5.34 -13.36
CA TYR A 190 -20.06 4.70 -14.66
C TYR A 190 -20.28 3.19 -14.55
N SER A 191 -19.53 2.50 -13.69
CA SER A 191 -19.61 1.05 -13.48
C SER A 191 -20.99 0.62 -12.98
N VAL A 192 -21.49 1.26 -11.91
CA VAL A 192 -22.77 0.86 -11.29
C VAL A 192 -24.00 1.17 -12.16
N THR A 193 -23.86 2.03 -13.15
CA THR A 193 -24.93 2.37 -14.11
C THR A 193 -25.01 1.43 -15.31
N ARG A 194 -24.13 0.43 -15.42
CA ARG A 194 -24.18 -0.53 -16.52
C ARG A 194 -25.33 -1.53 -16.36
N PRO A 195 -25.95 -1.95 -17.46
CA PRO A 195 -26.95 -3.04 -17.41
C PRO A 195 -26.37 -4.28 -16.75
N GLY A 196 -27.09 -4.87 -15.80
CA GLY A 196 -26.63 -6.04 -15.04
C GLY A 196 -25.72 -5.75 -13.85
N ALA A 197 -25.24 -4.51 -13.66
CA ALA A 197 -24.31 -4.15 -12.58
C ALA A 197 -24.94 -4.22 -11.18
N ILE A 198 -26.28 -4.09 -11.06
CA ILE A 198 -26.98 -4.00 -9.77
C ILE A 198 -26.77 -5.24 -8.87
N GLU A 199 -26.63 -6.42 -9.46
CA GLU A 199 -26.37 -7.64 -8.69
C GLU A 199 -24.96 -7.61 -8.07
N GLY A 200 -23.97 -7.10 -8.79
CA GLY A 200 -22.62 -6.88 -8.25
C GLY A 200 -22.61 -5.83 -7.14
N VAL A 201 -23.40 -4.75 -7.29
CA VAL A 201 -23.54 -3.73 -6.22
C VAL A 201 -24.16 -4.35 -4.97
N LYS A 202 -25.25 -5.11 -5.09
CA LYS A 202 -25.90 -5.79 -3.97
C LYS A 202 -24.96 -6.78 -3.29
N TYR A 203 -24.27 -7.61 -4.08
CA TYR A 203 -23.31 -8.57 -3.59
C TYR A 203 -22.19 -7.90 -2.76
N PHE A 204 -21.69 -6.78 -3.24
CA PHE A 204 -20.56 -6.09 -2.60
C PHE A 204 -20.97 -5.26 -1.37
N LEU A 205 -22.16 -4.62 -1.39
CA LEU A 205 -22.56 -3.70 -0.31
C LEU A 205 -23.43 -4.34 0.75
N VAL A 206 -24.20 -5.40 0.43
CA VAL A 206 -25.12 -6.02 1.37
C VAL A 206 -24.47 -7.19 2.09
N PRO A 207 -24.22 -7.09 3.42
CA PRO A 207 -23.64 -8.18 4.18
C PRO A 207 -24.57 -9.41 4.19
N ASN A 208 -24.05 -10.55 3.77
CA ASN A 208 -24.74 -11.83 3.84
C ASN A 208 -23.96 -12.78 4.75
N VAL A 209 -24.51 -13.06 5.92
CA VAL A 209 -23.87 -13.93 6.93
C VAL A 209 -23.64 -15.36 6.41
N LYS A 210 -24.45 -15.82 5.45
CA LYS A 210 -24.28 -17.16 4.84
C LYS A 210 -22.94 -17.26 4.06
N ASN A 211 -22.41 -16.14 3.60
CA ASN A 211 -21.13 -16.09 2.87
C ASN A 211 -19.94 -15.89 3.83
N PHE A 212 -20.17 -15.85 5.14
CA PHE A 212 -19.09 -15.72 6.13
C PHE A 212 -18.29 -17.01 6.25
N SER A 213 -16.97 -16.86 6.28
CA SER A 213 -16.03 -17.90 6.63
C SER A 213 -14.92 -17.35 7.53
N TRP A 214 -14.19 -18.20 8.23
CA TRP A 214 -13.00 -17.75 8.96
C TRP A 214 -11.93 -17.18 8.02
N MET A 215 -11.90 -17.65 6.77
CA MET A 215 -11.01 -17.09 5.74
C MET A 215 -11.39 -15.66 5.36
N THR A 216 -12.66 -15.27 5.46
CA THR A 216 -13.09 -13.87 5.30
C THR A 216 -12.34 -12.96 6.28
N VAL A 217 -12.19 -13.37 7.55
CA VAL A 217 -11.48 -12.59 8.57
C VAL A 217 -9.98 -12.56 8.28
N VAL A 218 -9.37 -13.70 7.95
CA VAL A 218 -7.93 -13.79 7.65
C VAL A 218 -7.57 -12.96 6.41
N ALA A 219 -8.36 -13.08 5.35
CA ALA A 219 -8.18 -12.32 4.12
C ALA A 219 -8.34 -10.81 4.35
N ALA A 220 -9.36 -10.41 5.13
CA ALA A 220 -9.58 -9.00 5.48
C ALA A 220 -8.45 -8.44 6.36
N MET A 221 -7.91 -9.21 7.30
CA MET A 221 -6.72 -8.83 8.08
C MET A 221 -5.50 -8.61 7.17
N GLY A 222 -5.21 -9.56 6.29
CA GLY A 222 -4.09 -9.45 5.36
C GLY A 222 -4.24 -8.27 4.40
N GLN A 223 -5.45 -8.02 3.89
CA GLN A 223 -5.75 -6.87 3.05
C GLN A 223 -5.52 -5.54 3.78
N MET A 224 -6.01 -5.44 5.00
CA MET A 224 -5.88 -4.21 5.79
C MET A 224 -4.43 -3.88 6.13
N PHE A 225 -3.61 -4.89 6.44
CA PHE A 225 -2.17 -4.73 6.66
C PHE A 225 -1.48 -4.05 5.48
N TYR A 226 -1.77 -4.58 4.29
CA TYR A 226 -1.20 -4.09 3.06
C TYR A 226 -1.74 -2.69 2.69
N SER A 227 -3.07 -2.50 2.80
CA SER A 227 -3.76 -1.27 2.41
C SER A 227 -3.32 -0.07 3.24
N LEU A 228 -3.29 -0.18 4.57
CA LEU A 228 -2.96 0.92 5.46
C LEU A 228 -1.45 1.18 5.61
N SER A 229 -0.59 0.53 4.83
CA SER A 229 0.88 0.68 4.88
C SER A 229 1.47 0.45 6.29
N ILE A 230 0.87 -0.47 7.05
CA ILE A 230 1.26 -0.82 8.41
C ILE A 230 2.54 -1.67 8.38
N ALA A 231 3.44 -1.43 9.32
CA ALA A 231 4.68 -2.17 9.50
C ALA A 231 5.64 -2.14 8.29
N MET A 232 5.58 -1.06 7.53
CA MET A 232 6.49 -0.76 6.41
C MET A 232 7.46 0.39 6.72
N GLY A 233 7.52 0.85 7.97
CA GLY A 233 8.34 2.00 8.37
C GLY A 233 7.86 3.36 7.84
N ILE A 234 6.88 3.39 6.93
CA ILE A 234 6.34 4.60 6.30
C ILE A 234 5.70 5.52 7.34
N LEU A 235 4.81 4.98 8.17
CA LEU A 235 4.07 5.77 9.16
C LEU A 235 5.00 6.30 10.28
N ILE A 236 6.06 5.56 10.63
CA ILE A 236 7.11 6.04 11.55
C ILE A 236 7.86 7.19 10.88
N THR A 237 8.27 7.04 9.63
CA THR A 237 8.99 8.08 8.86
C THR A 237 8.15 9.33 8.70
N PHE A 238 6.89 9.21 8.25
CA PHE A 238 5.99 10.35 8.07
C PHE A 238 5.58 10.96 9.43
N GLY A 239 5.42 10.16 10.46
CA GLY A 239 5.25 10.61 11.84
C GLY A 239 6.41 11.48 12.30
N SER A 240 7.65 11.14 11.90
CA SER A 240 8.83 11.93 12.25
C SER A 240 8.89 13.31 11.58
N TYR A 241 8.09 13.54 10.55
CA TYR A 241 7.91 14.83 9.87
C TYR A 241 6.69 15.61 10.39
N MET A 242 5.92 15.01 11.31
CA MET A 242 4.73 15.63 11.87
C MET A 242 5.09 16.67 12.93
N LYS A 243 4.41 17.80 12.89
CA LYS A 243 4.54 18.83 13.94
C LYS A 243 3.90 18.36 15.25
N LYS A 244 4.42 18.85 16.38
CA LYS A 244 3.95 18.45 17.72
C LYS A 244 2.49 18.84 18.00
N ASP A 245 2.03 19.95 17.43
CA ASP A 245 0.66 20.47 17.57
C ASP A 245 -0.37 19.76 16.67
N THR A 246 0.09 18.89 15.77
CA THR A 246 -0.80 18.13 14.88
C THR A 246 -1.48 16.99 15.63
N SER A 247 -2.81 16.90 15.56
CA SER A 247 -3.60 15.81 16.16
C SER A 247 -3.29 14.47 15.48
N ILE A 248 -2.70 13.51 16.20
CA ILE A 248 -2.44 12.15 15.69
C ILE A 248 -3.75 11.40 15.45
N GLU A 249 -4.69 11.37 16.43
CA GLU A 249 -5.98 10.69 16.25
C GLU A 249 -6.80 11.29 15.11
N GLY A 250 -6.83 12.63 15.03
CA GLY A 250 -7.54 13.31 13.96
C GLY A 250 -6.93 13.08 12.58
N ALA A 251 -5.61 12.93 12.49
CA ALA A 251 -4.91 12.59 11.26
C ALA A 251 -5.14 11.11 10.89
N THR A 252 -5.01 10.21 11.86
CA THR A 252 -5.29 8.77 11.68
C THR A 252 -6.69 8.52 11.17
N ARG A 253 -7.71 9.14 11.80
CA ARG A 253 -9.10 9.03 11.35
C ARG A 253 -9.27 9.45 9.88
N ASN A 254 -8.60 10.50 9.46
CA ASN A 254 -8.70 10.94 8.08
C ASN A 254 -8.04 9.93 7.13
N VAL A 255 -6.89 9.33 7.50
CA VAL A 255 -6.25 8.27 6.70
C VAL A 255 -7.16 7.05 6.61
N GLU A 256 -7.75 6.59 7.71
CA GLU A 256 -8.72 5.48 7.73
C GLU A 256 -9.90 5.75 6.78
N VAL A 257 -10.48 6.96 6.85
CA VAL A 257 -11.62 7.34 5.99
C VAL A 257 -11.22 7.37 4.52
N PHE A 258 -10.06 7.95 4.19
CA PHE A 258 -9.58 7.99 2.81
C PHE A 258 -9.34 6.59 2.26
N ASP A 259 -8.61 5.75 2.99
CA ASP A 259 -8.30 4.37 2.56
C ASP A 259 -9.57 3.53 2.37
N THR A 260 -10.46 3.53 3.38
CA THR A 260 -11.72 2.77 3.33
C THR A 260 -12.64 3.28 2.22
N ALA A 261 -12.75 4.60 2.04
CA ALA A 261 -13.57 5.17 0.97
C ALA A 261 -13.05 4.77 -0.42
N ILE A 262 -11.74 4.83 -0.65
CA ILE A 262 -11.16 4.39 -1.92
C ILE A 262 -11.28 2.88 -2.13
N ALA A 263 -11.13 2.07 -1.07
CA ALA A 263 -11.36 0.63 -1.16
C ALA A 263 -12.82 0.31 -1.56
N ILE A 264 -13.80 1.02 -0.98
CA ILE A 264 -15.22 0.90 -1.36
C ILE A 264 -15.44 1.37 -2.80
N MET A 265 -14.86 2.51 -3.20
CA MET A 265 -14.96 2.98 -4.59
C MET A 265 -14.34 1.98 -5.56
N ALA A 266 -13.17 1.40 -5.24
CA ALA A 266 -12.54 0.37 -6.06
C ALA A 266 -13.43 -0.87 -6.20
N GLY A 267 -14.05 -1.32 -5.09
CA GLY A 267 -15.05 -2.38 -5.13
C GLY A 267 -16.22 -2.05 -6.07
N LEU A 268 -16.76 -0.83 -5.98
CA LEU A 268 -17.84 -0.36 -6.85
C LEU A 268 -17.41 -0.11 -8.29
N MET A 269 -16.15 0.21 -8.57
CA MET A 269 -15.62 0.32 -9.92
C MET A 269 -15.50 -1.04 -10.61
N ILE A 270 -15.08 -2.06 -9.88
CA ILE A 270 -14.62 -3.33 -10.47
C ILE A 270 -15.67 -4.41 -10.37
N ILE A 271 -16.23 -4.69 -9.19
CA ILE A 271 -17.13 -5.83 -8.97
C ILE A 271 -18.41 -5.71 -9.84
N PRO A 272 -19.14 -4.57 -9.86
CA PRO A 272 -20.32 -4.45 -10.70
C PRO A 272 -20.02 -4.54 -12.19
N ALA A 273 -18.89 -3.96 -12.64
CA ALA A 273 -18.50 -4.02 -14.06
C ALA A 273 -18.18 -5.46 -14.49
N VAL A 274 -17.44 -6.21 -13.68
CA VAL A 274 -17.10 -7.60 -13.98
C VAL A 274 -18.33 -8.50 -13.92
N VAL A 275 -19.19 -8.34 -12.92
CA VAL A 275 -20.46 -9.09 -12.80
C VAL A 275 -21.38 -8.82 -14.02
N ALA A 276 -21.51 -7.56 -14.43
CA ALA A 276 -22.28 -7.21 -15.63
C ALA A 276 -21.70 -7.84 -16.92
N PHE A 277 -20.37 -7.91 -17.02
CA PHE A 277 -19.67 -8.51 -18.17
C PHE A 277 -19.76 -10.05 -18.17
N SER A 278 -19.67 -10.71 -16.99
CA SER A 278 -19.68 -12.17 -16.86
C SER A 278 -21.07 -12.80 -16.80
N GLY A 279 -22.13 -12.00 -16.91
CA GLY A 279 -23.50 -12.49 -16.78
C GLY A 279 -23.91 -12.87 -15.37
N GLY A 280 -23.21 -12.35 -14.36
CA GLY A 280 -23.56 -12.51 -12.95
C GLY A 280 -22.64 -13.43 -12.14
N ASP A 281 -21.55 -13.92 -12.73
CA ASP A 281 -20.59 -14.80 -12.04
C ASP A 281 -19.45 -14.00 -11.40
N PRO A 282 -19.40 -13.85 -10.06
CA PRO A 282 -18.33 -13.16 -9.37
C PRO A 282 -16.99 -13.95 -9.37
N ASP A 283 -17.00 -15.25 -9.65
CA ASP A 283 -15.79 -16.08 -9.69
C ASP A 283 -14.90 -15.82 -10.91
N THR A 284 -15.39 -15.00 -11.88
CA THR A 284 -14.59 -14.52 -13.01
C THR A 284 -13.53 -13.48 -12.64
N LEU A 285 -13.57 -12.94 -11.43
CA LEU A 285 -12.54 -12.03 -10.90
C LEU A 285 -11.23 -12.77 -10.64
N GLN A 286 -10.25 -12.54 -11.49
CA GLN A 286 -8.91 -13.13 -11.34
C GLN A 286 -8.12 -12.43 -10.24
N ALA A 287 -7.21 -13.18 -9.61
CA ALA A 287 -6.32 -12.64 -8.57
C ALA A 287 -5.19 -11.79 -9.14
N GLY A 288 -4.73 -10.83 -8.35
CA GLY A 288 -3.49 -10.10 -8.58
C GLY A 288 -3.48 -9.25 -9.85
N PRO A 289 -2.30 -9.13 -10.51
CA PRO A 289 -2.14 -8.32 -11.73
C PRO A 289 -3.08 -8.73 -12.86
N SER A 290 -3.47 -9.99 -12.95
CA SER A 290 -4.38 -10.49 -13.99
C SER A 290 -5.74 -9.78 -13.98
N LEU A 291 -6.27 -9.42 -12.81
CA LEU A 291 -7.49 -8.63 -12.72
C LEU A 291 -7.34 -7.31 -13.48
N MET A 292 -6.28 -6.57 -13.21
CA MET A 292 -6.09 -5.21 -13.73
C MET A 292 -5.61 -5.19 -15.18
N PHE A 293 -4.75 -6.13 -15.57
CA PHE A 293 -4.10 -6.10 -16.88
C PHE A 293 -4.71 -7.06 -17.92
N ILE A 294 -5.61 -7.97 -17.50
CA ILE A 294 -6.31 -8.90 -18.40
C ILE A 294 -7.83 -8.68 -18.33
N THR A 295 -8.43 -8.83 -17.14
CA THR A 295 -9.88 -8.79 -16.97
C THR A 295 -10.46 -7.41 -17.25
N ILE A 296 -9.94 -6.37 -16.63
CA ILE A 296 -10.45 -5.00 -16.75
C ILE A 296 -10.39 -4.47 -18.20
N PRO A 297 -9.29 -4.63 -18.97
CA PRO A 297 -9.28 -4.27 -20.39
C PRO A 297 -10.35 -4.98 -21.22
N LYS A 298 -10.62 -6.28 -20.96
CA LYS A 298 -11.70 -7.02 -21.63
C LYS A 298 -13.08 -6.46 -21.29
N VAL A 299 -13.30 -6.12 -20.01
CA VAL A 299 -14.54 -5.46 -19.56
C VAL A 299 -14.72 -4.13 -20.30
N PHE A 300 -13.71 -3.27 -20.32
CA PHE A 300 -13.79 -1.98 -21.00
C PHE A 300 -13.96 -2.08 -22.51
N ALA A 301 -13.33 -3.07 -23.16
CA ALA A 301 -13.50 -3.29 -24.61
C ALA A 301 -14.97 -3.62 -24.99
N ASN A 302 -15.73 -4.19 -24.06
CA ASN A 302 -17.14 -4.54 -24.25
C ASN A 302 -18.11 -3.49 -23.70
N MET A 303 -17.61 -2.37 -23.16
CA MET A 303 -18.43 -1.29 -22.61
C MET A 303 -18.41 -0.07 -23.54
N GLY A 304 -19.52 0.62 -23.67
CA GLY A 304 -19.57 1.94 -24.36
C GLY A 304 -18.59 2.91 -23.68
N LEU A 305 -17.88 3.72 -24.47
CA LEU A 305 -16.84 4.65 -24.01
C LEU A 305 -15.62 3.96 -23.36
N GLY A 306 -15.40 2.67 -23.57
CA GLY A 306 -14.38 1.87 -22.90
C GLY A 306 -12.96 2.43 -23.00
N THR A 307 -12.57 3.03 -24.13
CA THR A 307 -11.27 3.70 -24.27
C THR A 307 -11.13 4.90 -23.32
N GLY A 308 -12.15 5.75 -23.23
CA GLY A 308 -12.15 6.91 -22.31
C GLY A 308 -12.09 6.47 -20.84
N VAL A 309 -12.91 5.48 -20.47
CA VAL A 309 -12.90 4.91 -19.11
C VAL A 309 -11.57 4.24 -18.81
N GLY A 310 -10.97 3.53 -19.77
CA GLY A 310 -9.64 2.95 -19.64
C GLY A 310 -8.56 3.99 -19.37
N ILE A 311 -8.57 5.13 -20.05
CA ILE A 311 -7.65 6.26 -19.78
C ILE A 311 -7.83 6.74 -18.34
N LEU A 312 -9.07 7.01 -17.90
CA LEU A 312 -9.36 7.50 -16.56
C LEU A 312 -8.95 6.48 -15.48
N PHE A 313 -9.22 5.20 -15.72
CA PHE A 313 -8.87 4.12 -14.82
C PHE A 313 -7.35 3.97 -14.66
N PHE A 314 -6.60 3.86 -15.76
CA PHE A 314 -5.15 3.70 -15.67
C PHE A 314 -4.44 4.97 -15.21
N LEU A 315 -5.02 6.16 -15.40
CA LEU A 315 -4.54 7.41 -14.79
C LEU A 315 -4.75 7.38 -13.26
N LEU A 316 -5.92 6.94 -12.79
CA LEU A 316 -6.20 6.73 -11.37
C LEU A 316 -5.21 5.74 -10.75
N VAL A 317 -5.00 4.60 -11.41
CA VAL A 317 -4.06 3.56 -10.96
C VAL A 317 -2.63 4.08 -10.93
N LEU A 318 -2.22 4.89 -11.91
CA LEU A 318 -0.89 5.51 -11.94
C LEU A 318 -0.69 6.44 -10.75
N PHE A 319 -1.67 7.26 -10.40
CA PHE A 319 -1.59 8.14 -9.24
C PHE A 319 -1.52 7.36 -7.94
N ALA A 320 -2.32 6.31 -7.77
CA ALA A 320 -2.27 5.43 -6.61
C ALA A 320 -0.90 4.72 -6.50
N ALA A 321 -0.35 4.24 -7.62
CA ALA A 321 0.96 3.61 -7.65
C ALA A 321 2.08 4.60 -7.30
N LEU A 322 2.05 5.82 -7.85
CA LEU A 322 3.08 6.84 -7.58
C LEU A 322 3.07 7.31 -6.13
N THR A 323 1.90 7.60 -5.54
CA THR A 323 1.83 8.07 -4.16
C THR A 323 2.36 7.06 -3.17
N SER A 324 2.07 5.77 -3.37
CA SER A 324 2.61 4.68 -2.54
C SER A 324 4.11 4.45 -2.78
N SER A 325 4.57 4.49 -4.04
CA SER A 325 6.00 4.36 -4.37
C SER A 325 6.84 5.49 -3.78
N ILE A 326 6.31 6.71 -3.79
CA ILE A 326 6.93 7.88 -3.14
C ILE A 326 7.09 7.63 -1.63
N ALA A 327 6.06 7.14 -0.96
CA ALA A 327 6.08 6.92 0.48
C ALA A 327 7.07 5.81 0.89
N LEU A 328 7.10 4.70 0.13
CA LEU A 328 8.06 3.62 0.32
C LEU A 328 9.50 4.11 0.11
N THR A 329 9.74 4.84 -0.98
CA THR A 329 11.07 5.37 -1.32
C THR A 329 11.54 6.37 -0.28
N GLU A 330 10.64 7.23 0.22
CA GLU A 330 10.96 8.19 1.28
C GLU A 330 11.38 7.50 2.58
N SER A 331 10.69 6.43 2.97
CA SER A 331 11.06 5.67 4.17
C SER A 331 12.47 5.06 4.04
N ALA A 332 12.82 4.56 2.86
CA ALA A 332 14.15 4.05 2.55
C ALA A 332 15.21 5.17 2.58
N VAL A 333 14.96 6.30 1.93
CA VAL A 333 15.86 7.47 1.88
C VAL A 333 16.10 8.02 3.28
N ALA A 334 15.04 8.24 4.06
CA ALA A 334 15.14 8.75 5.44
C ALA A 334 15.97 7.81 6.35
N THR A 335 15.89 6.50 6.12
CA THR A 335 16.73 5.54 6.85
C THR A 335 18.21 5.72 6.53
N PHE A 336 18.57 5.93 5.26
CA PHE A 336 19.95 6.17 4.86
C PHE A 336 20.46 7.55 5.33
N GLU A 337 19.61 8.57 5.34
CA GLU A 337 19.95 9.88 5.92
C GLU A 337 20.29 9.76 7.39
N ASP A 338 19.46 9.06 8.19
CA ASP A 338 19.61 8.95 9.64
C ASP A 338 20.75 8.01 10.05
N GLU A 339 20.85 6.81 9.45
CA GLU A 339 21.80 5.78 9.89
C GLU A 339 23.20 6.00 9.32
N LEU A 340 23.32 6.52 8.10
CA LEU A 340 24.61 6.73 7.44
C LEU A 340 25.08 8.19 7.48
N GLY A 341 24.20 9.12 7.96
CA GLY A 341 24.51 10.55 7.99
C GLY A 341 24.71 11.16 6.61
N TRP A 342 24.06 10.58 5.58
CA TRP A 342 24.16 11.08 4.21
C TRP A 342 23.15 12.20 3.97
N GLY A 343 23.52 13.15 3.09
CA GLY A 343 22.57 14.15 2.62
C GLY A 343 21.53 13.53 1.68
N ARG A 344 20.35 14.15 1.60
CA ARG A 344 19.19 13.70 0.83
C ARG A 344 19.53 13.31 -0.62
N LYS A 345 20.28 14.16 -1.32
CA LYS A 345 20.68 13.91 -2.72
C LYS A 345 21.41 12.58 -2.87
N LYS A 346 22.40 12.32 -2.02
CA LYS A 346 23.20 11.09 -2.04
C LYS A 346 22.31 9.89 -1.69
N SER A 347 21.51 9.98 -0.66
CA SER A 347 20.60 8.90 -0.24
C SER A 347 19.60 8.56 -1.34
N THR A 348 19.00 9.57 -1.99
CA THR A 348 18.07 9.36 -3.12
C THR A 348 18.72 8.65 -4.29
N VAL A 349 19.95 9.05 -4.68
CA VAL A 349 20.66 8.39 -5.79
C VAL A 349 20.99 6.94 -5.46
N VAL A 350 21.48 6.66 -4.26
CA VAL A 350 21.84 5.28 -3.87
C VAL A 350 20.60 4.39 -3.76
N ILE A 351 19.50 4.90 -3.14
CA ILE A 351 18.23 4.16 -3.13
C ILE A 351 17.70 3.95 -4.56
N GLY A 352 17.85 4.94 -5.44
CA GLY A 352 17.51 4.81 -6.86
C GLY A 352 18.30 3.69 -7.56
N LEU A 353 19.58 3.57 -7.30
CA LEU A 353 20.41 2.49 -7.84
C LEU A 353 19.97 1.11 -7.29
N ILE A 354 19.65 1.01 -6.00
CA ILE A 354 19.12 -0.21 -5.40
C ILE A 354 17.75 -0.56 -6.01
N MET A 355 16.86 0.43 -6.13
CA MET A 355 15.54 0.29 -6.71
C MET A 355 15.60 -0.21 -8.15
N ILE A 356 16.45 0.37 -8.99
CA ILE A 356 16.63 -0.07 -10.37
C ILE A 356 17.30 -1.45 -10.40
N GLY A 357 18.40 -1.67 -9.67
CA GLY A 357 19.14 -2.93 -9.69
C GLY A 357 18.30 -4.14 -9.24
N LEU A 358 17.58 -4.03 -8.10
CA LEU A 358 16.69 -5.11 -7.64
C LEU A 358 15.42 -5.21 -8.50
N GLY A 359 14.90 -4.06 -8.97
CA GLY A 359 13.71 -4.03 -9.80
C GLY A 359 13.93 -4.64 -11.19
N THR A 360 15.12 -4.50 -11.77
CA THR A 360 15.50 -5.17 -13.04
C THR A 360 15.36 -6.69 -12.92
N LEU A 361 15.71 -7.30 -11.77
CA LEU A 361 15.49 -8.73 -11.56
C LEU A 361 14.01 -9.10 -11.68
N SER A 362 13.13 -8.30 -11.05
CA SER A 362 11.69 -8.48 -11.09
C SER A 362 11.10 -8.16 -12.46
N SER A 363 11.59 -7.11 -13.13
CA SER A 363 11.15 -6.68 -14.47
C SER A 363 11.45 -7.73 -15.54
N LEU A 364 12.64 -8.35 -15.48
CA LEU A 364 13.05 -9.38 -16.41
C LEU A 364 12.64 -10.80 -15.99
N GLY A 365 12.07 -10.95 -14.79
CA GLY A 365 11.72 -12.26 -14.21
C GLY A 365 10.67 -13.03 -14.98
N TYR A 366 9.80 -12.37 -15.73
CA TYR A 366 8.78 -13.02 -16.58
C TYR A 366 9.23 -13.17 -18.04
N GLY A 367 10.41 -12.68 -18.39
CA GLY A 367 10.99 -12.72 -19.73
C GLY A 367 12.37 -13.36 -19.72
N PRO A 368 13.45 -12.60 -20.01
CA PRO A 368 14.82 -13.14 -20.14
C PRO A 368 15.33 -13.92 -18.92
N LEU A 369 14.89 -13.58 -17.70
CA LEU A 369 15.24 -14.28 -16.44
C LEU A 369 14.17 -15.26 -15.98
N GLY A 370 13.16 -15.56 -16.80
CA GLY A 370 12.04 -16.43 -16.45
C GLY A 370 12.41 -17.87 -16.08
N PHE A 371 13.63 -18.30 -16.45
CA PHE A 371 14.18 -19.60 -16.07
C PHE A 371 14.69 -19.65 -14.61
N VAL A 372 14.93 -18.50 -13.98
CA VAL A 372 15.38 -18.42 -12.59
C VAL A 372 14.17 -18.38 -11.67
N LYS A 373 13.98 -19.47 -10.92
CA LYS A 373 12.93 -19.55 -9.89
C LYS A 373 13.56 -19.91 -8.55
N ILE A 374 13.20 -19.15 -7.52
CA ILE A 374 13.63 -19.40 -6.13
C ILE A 374 12.39 -19.81 -5.33
N LEU A 375 12.42 -20.95 -4.68
CA LEU A 375 11.26 -21.56 -4.03
C LEU A 375 10.05 -21.75 -4.99
N GLY A 376 10.32 -21.95 -6.29
CA GLY A 376 9.29 -22.04 -7.32
C GLY A 376 8.68 -20.69 -7.76
N MET A 377 9.11 -19.56 -7.19
CA MET A 377 8.60 -18.22 -7.43
C MET A 377 9.52 -17.43 -8.36
N GLN A 378 8.93 -16.56 -9.19
CA GLN A 378 9.66 -15.51 -9.91
C GLN A 378 10.14 -14.44 -8.92
N PHE A 379 11.10 -13.59 -9.34
CA PHE A 379 11.68 -12.57 -8.47
C PHE A 379 10.63 -11.62 -7.86
N LEU A 380 9.66 -11.16 -8.65
CA LEU A 380 8.58 -10.28 -8.16
C LEU A 380 7.79 -10.98 -7.05
N ASP A 381 7.34 -12.23 -7.31
CA ASP A 381 6.54 -13.02 -6.37
C ASP A 381 7.34 -13.36 -5.10
N LEU A 382 8.65 -13.62 -5.26
CA LEU A 382 9.55 -13.89 -4.14
C LEU A 382 9.70 -12.65 -3.22
N PHE A 383 9.95 -11.47 -3.80
CA PHE A 383 10.05 -10.24 -3.01
C PHE A 383 8.72 -9.89 -2.34
N ASP A 384 7.60 -10.06 -3.04
CA ASP A 384 6.27 -9.88 -2.47
C ASP A 384 6.02 -10.85 -1.30
N PHE A 385 6.31 -12.13 -1.47
CA PHE A 385 6.19 -13.13 -0.41
C PHE A 385 7.06 -12.79 0.81
N LEU A 386 8.35 -12.50 0.59
CA LEU A 386 9.26 -12.17 1.69
C LEU A 386 8.81 -10.94 2.47
N THR A 387 8.40 -9.89 1.77
CA THR A 387 8.02 -8.63 2.43
C THR A 387 6.63 -8.71 3.05
N ASN A 388 5.61 -9.04 2.27
CA ASN A 388 4.21 -8.99 2.72
C ASN A 388 3.81 -10.18 3.59
N SER A 389 4.26 -11.40 3.23
CA SER A 389 3.84 -12.60 3.93
C SER A 389 4.68 -12.92 5.16
N VAL A 390 5.95 -12.48 5.20
CA VAL A 390 6.87 -12.81 6.30
C VAL A 390 7.30 -11.57 7.08
N MET A 391 7.94 -10.59 6.44
CA MET A 391 8.60 -9.49 7.16
C MET A 391 7.60 -8.52 7.80
N MET A 392 6.53 -8.13 7.10
CA MET A 392 5.55 -7.17 7.63
C MET A 392 4.82 -7.69 8.89
N PRO A 393 4.31 -8.93 8.94
CA PRO A 393 3.72 -9.46 10.18
C PRO A 393 4.73 -9.51 11.34
N ILE A 394 5.99 -9.89 11.09
CA ILE A 394 7.05 -9.86 12.12
C ILE A 394 7.28 -8.42 12.58
N ALA A 395 7.38 -7.46 11.67
CA ALA A 395 7.57 -6.05 12.00
C ALA A 395 6.43 -5.50 12.87
N ALA A 396 5.17 -5.82 12.53
CA ALA A 396 4.01 -5.42 13.31
C ALA A 396 3.98 -6.06 14.70
N PHE A 397 4.32 -7.35 14.79
CA PHE A 397 4.45 -8.04 16.07
C PHE A 397 5.48 -7.35 16.97
N VAL A 398 6.67 -7.09 16.44
CA VAL A 398 7.75 -6.43 17.21
C VAL A 398 7.40 -4.98 17.56
N THR A 399 6.74 -4.25 16.66
CA THR A 399 6.24 -2.88 16.92
C THR A 399 5.22 -2.89 18.05
N SER A 400 4.28 -3.82 18.04
CA SER A 400 3.28 -3.99 19.11
C SER A 400 3.94 -4.29 20.46
N LEU A 401 4.95 -5.17 20.48
CA LEU A 401 5.71 -5.46 21.70
C LEU A 401 6.51 -4.24 22.19
N LEU A 402 7.15 -3.50 21.28
CA LEU A 402 7.87 -2.27 21.63
C LEU A 402 6.94 -1.28 22.31
N VAL A 403 5.80 -0.97 21.70
CA VAL A 403 4.84 0.00 22.22
C VAL A 403 4.23 -0.47 23.55
N SER A 404 3.81 -1.73 23.64
CA SER A 404 3.10 -2.22 24.82
C SER A 404 4.01 -2.53 26.01
N ARG A 405 5.28 -2.92 25.79
CA ARG A 405 6.18 -3.43 26.85
C ARG A 405 7.38 -2.52 27.16
N VAL A 406 7.78 -1.66 26.23
CA VAL A 406 8.99 -0.83 26.40
C VAL A 406 8.66 0.65 26.45
N VAL A 407 7.94 1.17 25.48
CA VAL A 407 7.51 2.57 25.43
C VAL A 407 6.50 2.85 26.56
N GLY A 408 5.49 2.01 26.65
CA GLY A 408 4.38 2.16 27.58
C GLY A 408 3.24 3.02 27.02
N ILE A 409 2.02 2.69 27.47
CA ILE A 409 0.80 3.37 27.01
C ILE A 409 0.77 4.84 27.43
N ASP A 410 1.26 5.13 28.61
CA ASP A 410 1.23 6.49 29.18
C ASP A 410 2.06 7.48 28.34
N LYS A 411 3.23 7.06 27.84
CA LYS A 411 4.04 7.89 26.93
C LYS A 411 3.38 8.10 25.58
N ILE A 412 2.69 7.09 25.07
CA ILE A 412 1.92 7.23 23.82
C ILE A 412 0.76 8.21 24.01
N GLU A 413 0.05 8.11 25.15
CA GLU A 413 -1.01 9.05 25.51
C GLU A 413 -0.49 10.48 25.67
N GLU A 414 0.60 10.67 26.38
CA GLU A 414 1.27 11.96 26.52
C GLU A 414 1.59 12.56 25.15
N GLU A 415 2.20 11.75 24.26
CA GLU A 415 2.52 12.20 22.91
C GLU A 415 1.28 12.59 22.10
N ILE A 416 0.20 11.83 22.17
CA ILE A 416 -1.07 12.15 21.50
C ILE A 416 -1.64 13.46 22.02
N CYS A 417 -1.62 13.65 23.36
CA CYS A 417 -2.17 14.82 24.01
C CYS A 417 -1.39 16.11 23.77
N HIS A 418 -0.22 16.10 23.12
CA HIS A 418 0.43 17.33 22.65
C HIS A 418 -0.40 18.05 21.58
N GLY A 419 -1.14 17.33 20.73
CA GLY A 419 -1.98 17.93 19.68
C GLY A 419 -3.49 17.80 19.94
N GLU A 420 -3.89 17.25 21.11
CA GLU A 420 -5.28 16.92 21.43
C GLU A 420 -5.55 17.05 22.92
N SER A 421 -6.80 17.35 23.30
CA SER A 421 -7.21 17.47 24.70
C SER A 421 -7.29 16.15 25.45
N LYS A 422 -7.47 15.04 24.74
CA LYS A 422 -7.58 13.68 25.30
C LYS A 422 -7.38 12.60 24.24
N PHE A 423 -6.95 11.42 24.67
CA PHE A 423 -6.90 10.20 23.85
C PHE A 423 -8.29 9.55 23.81
N ARG A 424 -9.09 9.80 22.75
CA ARG A 424 -10.50 9.41 22.69
C ARG A 424 -10.72 7.90 22.62
N ARG A 425 -9.93 7.21 21.75
CA ARG A 425 -10.03 5.76 21.54
C ARG A 425 -9.03 4.95 22.39
N LYS A 426 -8.56 5.49 23.53
CA LYS A 426 -7.56 4.85 24.41
C LYS A 426 -7.89 3.40 24.75
N LYS A 427 -9.17 3.09 25.12
CA LYS A 427 -9.58 1.73 25.49
C LYS A 427 -9.36 0.74 24.33
N ILE A 428 -9.75 1.09 23.11
CA ILE A 428 -9.54 0.27 21.91
C ILE A 428 -8.05 0.10 21.69
N PHE A 429 -7.29 1.19 21.68
CA PHE A 429 -5.85 1.16 21.51
C PHE A 429 -5.15 0.20 22.49
N VAL A 430 -5.48 0.29 23.78
CA VAL A 430 -4.85 -0.54 24.82
C VAL A 430 -5.11 -2.03 24.63
N VAL A 431 -6.37 -2.40 24.36
CA VAL A 431 -6.75 -3.80 24.13
C VAL A 431 -6.08 -4.33 22.88
N MET A 432 -6.15 -3.55 21.80
CA MET A 432 -5.56 -3.94 20.52
C MET A 432 -4.04 -4.11 20.62
N ILE A 433 -3.31 -3.08 21.06
CA ILE A 433 -1.85 -3.09 21.04
C ILE A 433 -1.24 -4.12 21.99
N LYS A 434 -1.88 -4.37 23.15
CA LYS A 434 -1.35 -5.33 24.14
C LYS A 434 -1.63 -6.78 23.80
N TYR A 435 -2.78 -7.07 23.19
CA TYR A 435 -3.29 -8.43 23.03
C TYR A 435 -3.58 -8.81 21.57
N LEU A 436 -4.43 -8.05 20.90
CA LEU A 436 -4.94 -8.47 19.60
C LEU A 436 -3.97 -8.23 18.44
N CYS A 437 -3.25 -7.10 18.43
CA CYS A 437 -2.28 -6.82 17.35
C CYS A 437 -1.17 -7.88 17.26
N PRO A 438 -0.52 -8.32 18.36
CA PRO A 438 0.44 -9.40 18.30
C PRO A 438 -0.17 -10.72 17.81
N ILE A 439 -1.38 -11.07 18.26
CA ILE A 439 -2.08 -12.29 17.86
C ILE A 439 -2.42 -12.23 16.36
N PHE A 440 -2.96 -11.14 15.87
CA PHE A 440 -3.31 -10.96 14.45
C PHE A 440 -2.07 -11.03 13.57
N ALA A 441 -0.97 -10.40 13.98
CA ALA A 441 0.30 -10.49 13.26
C ALA A 441 0.78 -11.95 13.12
N LEU A 442 0.68 -12.75 14.19
CA LEU A 442 1.03 -14.17 14.15
C LEU A 442 0.07 -14.98 13.26
N ILE A 443 -1.24 -14.72 13.31
CA ILE A 443 -2.22 -15.39 12.45
C ILE A 443 -1.91 -15.09 10.97
N ILE A 444 -1.63 -13.83 10.63
CA ILE A 444 -1.29 -13.43 9.27
C ILE A 444 0.01 -14.12 8.82
N LEU A 445 1.04 -14.13 9.66
CA LEU A 445 2.31 -14.78 9.35
C LEU A 445 2.10 -16.27 9.04
N LEU A 446 1.42 -16.99 9.94
CA LEU A 446 1.21 -18.42 9.80
C LEU A 446 0.32 -18.76 8.60
N SER A 447 -0.78 -18.03 8.40
CA SER A 447 -1.69 -18.24 7.27
C SER A 447 -1.03 -17.91 5.93
N SER A 448 -0.28 -16.81 5.84
CA SER A 448 0.41 -16.42 4.60
C SER A 448 1.51 -17.43 4.21
N VAL A 449 2.29 -17.91 5.20
CA VAL A 449 3.29 -18.94 4.97
C VAL A 449 2.61 -20.26 4.55
N ALA A 450 1.55 -20.68 5.25
CA ALA A 450 0.80 -21.90 4.92
C ALA A 450 0.20 -21.84 3.50
N ASN A 451 -0.31 -20.66 3.08
CA ASN A 451 -0.79 -20.44 1.72
C ASN A 451 0.33 -20.52 0.68
N ALA A 452 1.48 -19.93 0.95
CA ALA A 452 2.61 -19.95 0.01
C ALA A 452 3.16 -21.37 -0.24
N PHE A 453 3.07 -22.25 0.76
CA PHE A 453 3.45 -23.65 0.62
C PHE A 453 2.28 -24.58 0.21
N GLY A 454 1.11 -24.02 -0.11
CA GLY A 454 -0.05 -24.77 -0.59
C GLY A 454 -0.74 -25.63 0.48
N TRP A 455 -0.48 -25.37 1.77
CA TRP A 455 -1.15 -26.09 2.89
C TRP A 455 -2.59 -25.60 3.10
N ILE A 456 -2.85 -24.36 2.72
CA ILE A 456 -4.19 -23.76 2.67
C ILE A 456 -4.32 -22.94 1.38
N SER A 457 -5.54 -22.71 0.89
CA SER A 457 -5.82 -21.83 -0.25
C SER A 457 -6.43 -20.51 0.24
N MET A 458 -5.74 -19.41 0.03
CA MET A 458 -6.22 -18.06 0.34
C MET A 458 -6.50 -17.25 -0.93
#